data_d763cf5c71d06952a2d58bb8402a5087
#
_entry.id   d763cf5c71d06952a2d58bb8402a5087
#
_cell.length_a   1.000
_cell.length_b   1.000
_cell.length_c   1.000
_cell.angle_alpha   90.00
_cell.angle_beta   90.00
_cell.angle_gamma   90.00
#
_symmetry.space_group_name_H-M   'P 1'
#
loop_
_entity.id
_entity.type
_entity.pdbx_description
1 polymer ?
#
loop_
_entity_poly.entity_id
_entity_poly.type
_entity_poly.pdbx_seq_one_letter_code
_entity_poly.pdbx_strand_id
1 'polypeptide(L)'
;MDAKLEELSFTYFPENYRWSHGLLIGLNMAPWGGAEIGEVNRVGLRLRNRVGDDDAWFREWAREARTVEDRGRERIAEGYTTSGAQYLHRASAYYHVGERFLQPKSKEGLDAYMRGVACFRDAAKYVKRPRMEHVEIPYDGTSLPAVYVHAEPANASGKVPAVVFFDGLDVTKEIQYFKGVADLVARGIACLIVDGPGNGESIRFRNLYLRPDTEHYATPVFDYLAARPEVDA
;
A
#
# COMPACT_ATOMS: atom_id res chain seq x y z
N MET A 1 10.78 -32.92 19.47
CA MET A 1 10.75 -31.58 20.14
C MET A 1 9.94 -30.71 19.22
N ASP A 2 8.62 -30.77 19.41
CA ASP A 2 7.71 -29.97 18.58
C ASP A 2 7.76 -28.53 19.13
N ALA A 3 8.65 -27.70 18.55
CA ALA A 3 8.53 -26.27 18.75
C ALA A 3 7.11 -25.89 18.30
N LYS A 4 6.32 -25.35 19.23
CA LYS A 4 4.98 -24.88 18.89
C LYS A 4 5.13 -23.89 17.74
N LEU A 5 4.29 -23.99 16.72
CA LEU A 5 4.28 -23.07 15.58
C LEU A 5 4.32 -21.59 16.03
N GLU A 6 3.77 -21.31 17.21
CA GLU A 6 3.79 -20.02 17.90
C GLU A 6 5.19 -19.50 18.20
N GLU A 7 6.19 -20.38 18.42
CA GLU A 7 7.58 -19.99 18.68
C GLU A 7 8.36 -19.63 17.42
N LEU A 8 7.84 -19.98 16.25
CA LEU A 8 8.44 -19.70 14.94
C LEU A 8 7.84 -18.47 14.26
N SER A 9 6.78 -17.89 14.84
CA SER A 9 6.06 -16.74 14.28
C SER A 9 6.50 -15.45 14.94
N PHE A 10 6.44 -14.34 14.20
CA PHE A 10 6.61 -13.00 14.78
C PHE A 10 5.46 -12.73 15.77
N THR A 11 5.78 -12.63 17.04
CA THR A 11 4.83 -12.45 18.15
C THR A 11 5.10 -11.16 18.92
N TYR A 12 4.63 -10.04 18.41
CA TYR A 12 4.69 -8.77 19.13
C TYR A 12 3.63 -8.70 20.26
N PHE A 13 2.46 -9.26 19.99
CA PHE A 13 1.35 -9.45 20.95
C PHE A 13 1.11 -10.94 21.12
N PRO A 14 1.70 -11.60 22.15
CA PRO A 14 1.64 -13.06 22.29
C PRO A 14 0.21 -13.63 22.36
N GLU A 15 -0.72 -12.88 22.92
CA GLU A 15 -2.14 -13.26 23.08
C GLU A 15 -2.99 -12.93 21.83
N ASN A 16 -2.44 -12.27 20.80
CA ASN A 16 -3.20 -11.86 19.63
C ASN A 16 -2.39 -11.98 18.33
N TYR A 17 -2.52 -13.15 17.69
CA TYR A 17 -1.85 -13.42 16.40
C TYR A 17 -2.22 -12.40 15.32
N ARG A 18 -3.51 -12.02 15.22
CA ARG A 18 -4.00 -11.09 14.20
C ARG A 18 -3.32 -9.72 14.31
N TRP A 19 -3.14 -9.23 15.52
CA TRP A 19 -2.45 -7.96 15.78
C TRP A 19 -0.94 -8.07 15.57
N SER A 20 -0.32 -9.18 15.99
CA SER A 20 1.09 -9.45 15.70
C SER A 20 1.35 -9.46 14.19
N HIS A 21 0.49 -10.14 13.42
CA HIS A 21 0.58 -10.18 11.97
C HIS A 21 0.34 -8.79 11.33
N GLY A 22 -0.63 -8.02 11.82
CA GLY A 22 -0.88 -6.64 11.36
C GLY A 22 0.32 -5.73 11.57
N LEU A 23 1.02 -5.86 12.70
CA LEU A 23 2.23 -5.10 12.99
C LEU A 23 3.40 -5.55 12.11
N LEU A 24 3.53 -6.86 11.85
CA LEU A 24 4.52 -7.41 10.92
C LEU A 24 4.32 -6.88 9.50
N ILE A 25 3.09 -6.70 9.02
CA ILE A 25 2.83 -6.06 7.72
C ILE A 25 3.40 -4.65 7.69
N GLY A 26 3.22 -3.88 8.79
CA GLY A 26 3.85 -2.57 8.92
C GLY A 26 5.37 -2.64 8.82
N LEU A 27 6.00 -3.55 9.57
CA LEU A 27 7.46 -3.72 9.58
C LEU A 27 8.01 -4.19 8.23
N ASN A 28 7.30 -5.07 7.53
CA ASN A 28 7.73 -5.60 6.23
C ASN A 28 7.86 -4.52 5.14
N MET A 29 7.25 -3.36 5.30
CA MET A 29 7.39 -2.25 4.37
C MET A 29 8.64 -1.40 4.60
N ALA A 30 9.33 -1.57 5.74
CA ALA A 30 10.49 -0.75 6.11
C ALA A 30 11.65 -0.81 5.08
N PRO A 31 12.02 -1.96 4.50
CA PRO A 31 13.09 -2.03 3.50
C PRO A 31 12.86 -1.16 2.26
N TRP A 32 11.59 -0.85 1.95
CA TRP A 32 11.21 -0.05 0.77
C TRP A 32 10.64 1.31 1.13
N GLY A 33 10.88 1.80 2.36
CA GLY A 33 10.52 3.15 2.80
C GLY A 33 9.03 3.36 3.16
N GLY A 34 8.25 2.28 3.28
CA GLY A 34 6.84 2.35 3.72
C GLY A 34 6.67 2.38 5.23
N ALA A 35 7.72 2.17 6.01
CA ALA A 35 7.67 2.23 7.46
C ALA A 35 9.05 2.54 8.07
N GLU A 36 9.03 2.98 9.33
CA GLU A 36 10.18 3.06 10.21
C GLU A 36 9.95 2.18 11.45
N ILE A 37 10.92 1.33 11.78
CA ILE A 37 10.80 0.36 12.89
C ILE A 37 10.44 1.06 14.19
N GLY A 38 11.06 2.22 14.47
CA GLY A 38 10.80 3.00 15.68
C GLY A 38 9.38 3.59 15.74
N GLU A 39 8.81 3.98 14.60
CA GLU A 39 7.43 4.48 14.49
C GLU A 39 6.43 3.35 14.74
N VAL A 40 6.63 2.20 14.10
CA VAL A 40 5.81 0.99 14.29
C VAL A 40 5.88 0.51 15.75
N ASN A 41 7.08 0.47 16.34
CA ASN A 41 7.25 0.09 17.74
C ASN A 41 6.53 1.05 18.71
N ARG A 42 6.54 2.37 18.45
CA ARG A 42 5.78 3.33 19.27
C ARG A 42 4.30 3.01 19.28
N VAL A 43 3.70 2.68 18.13
CA VAL A 43 2.31 2.25 18.05
C VAL A 43 2.09 0.99 18.89
N GLY A 44 2.94 -0.02 18.70
CA GLY A 44 2.85 -1.27 19.46
C GLY A 44 2.93 -1.06 20.98
N LEU A 45 3.83 -0.19 21.44
CA LEU A 45 3.97 0.14 22.86
C LEU A 45 2.69 0.78 23.43
N ARG A 46 2.05 1.69 22.68
CA ARG A 46 0.79 2.33 23.10
C ARG A 46 -0.39 1.35 23.16
N LEU A 47 -0.32 0.28 22.38
CA LEU A 47 -1.36 -0.74 22.27
C LEU A 47 -1.25 -1.90 23.29
N ARG A 48 -0.14 -2.01 24.05
CA ARG A 48 0.12 -3.15 24.94
C ARG A 48 -0.98 -3.46 25.93
N ASN A 49 -1.64 -2.46 26.47
CA ASN A 49 -2.71 -2.61 27.46
C ASN A 49 -4.12 -2.57 26.83
N ARG A 50 -4.21 -2.67 25.51
CA ARG A 50 -5.45 -2.55 24.75
C ARG A 50 -5.60 -3.67 23.72
N VAL A 51 -4.87 -4.78 23.90
CA VAL A 51 -4.83 -5.89 22.94
C VAL A 51 -6.24 -6.42 22.67
N GLY A 52 -6.61 -6.48 21.38
CA GLY A 52 -7.93 -6.90 20.93
C GLY A 52 -8.97 -5.77 20.77
N ASP A 53 -8.68 -4.54 21.21
CA ASP A 53 -9.51 -3.35 20.96
C ASP A 53 -9.17 -2.77 19.56
N ASP A 54 -9.90 -3.19 18.53
CA ASP A 54 -9.65 -2.77 17.14
C ASP A 54 -9.88 -1.26 16.93
N ASP A 55 -10.72 -0.64 17.73
CA ASP A 55 -10.87 0.83 17.73
C ASP A 55 -9.61 1.51 18.29
N ALA A 56 -8.99 0.91 19.32
CA ALA A 56 -7.71 1.43 19.81
C ALA A 56 -6.60 1.24 18.78
N TRP A 57 -6.57 0.08 18.09
CA TRP A 57 -5.66 -0.15 16.96
C TRP A 57 -5.77 0.98 15.94
N PHE A 58 -6.98 1.23 15.45
CA PHE A 58 -7.23 2.28 14.47
C PHE A 58 -6.77 3.65 14.97
N ARG A 59 -7.18 4.05 16.18
CA ARG A 59 -6.84 5.37 16.73
C ARG A 59 -5.34 5.60 16.85
N GLU A 60 -4.58 4.60 17.33
CA GLU A 60 -3.15 4.76 17.54
C GLU A 60 -2.36 4.78 16.23
N TRP A 61 -2.74 3.95 15.24
CA TRP A 61 -2.16 4.01 13.90
C TRP A 61 -2.51 5.31 13.18
N ALA A 62 -3.77 5.76 13.22
CA ALA A 62 -4.19 7.02 12.61
C ALA A 62 -3.50 8.24 13.27
N ARG A 63 -3.24 8.18 14.58
CA ARG A 63 -2.45 9.19 15.30
C ARG A 63 -1.00 9.24 14.79
N GLU A 64 -0.35 8.09 14.67
CA GLU A 64 1.01 8.02 14.13
C GLU A 64 1.06 8.50 12.69
N ALA A 65 0.11 8.06 11.85
CA ALA A 65 -0.01 8.49 10.47
C ALA A 65 -0.11 10.02 10.35
N ARG A 66 -0.99 10.66 11.14
CA ARG A 66 -1.11 12.13 11.16
C ARG A 66 0.19 12.82 11.56
N THR A 67 0.86 12.33 12.60
CA THR A 67 2.13 12.91 13.07
C THR A 67 3.20 12.86 11.96
N VAL A 68 3.26 11.72 11.23
CA VAL A 68 4.21 11.52 10.15
C VAL A 68 3.83 12.35 8.91
N GLU A 69 2.54 12.44 8.59
CA GLU A 69 2.02 13.29 7.52
C GLU A 69 2.36 14.76 7.75
N ASP A 70 2.07 15.29 8.95
CA ASP A 70 2.32 16.70 9.29
C ASP A 70 3.80 17.05 9.13
N ARG A 71 4.70 16.16 9.58
CA ARG A 71 6.15 16.31 9.34
C ARG A 71 6.52 16.30 7.86
N GLY A 72 5.87 15.43 7.08
CA GLY A 72 6.09 15.35 5.64
C GLY A 72 5.72 16.66 4.94
N ARG A 73 4.55 17.21 5.27
CA ARG A 73 4.08 18.48 4.71
C ARG A 73 4.96 19.66 5.14
N GLU A 74 5.40 19.70 6.39
CA GLU A 74 6.36 20.68 6.88
C GLU A 74 7.68 20.63 6.12
N ARG A 75 8.28 19.43 5.93
CA ARG A 75 9.53 19.29 5.15
C ARG A 75 9.36 19.75 3.70
N ILE A 76 8.23 19.45 3.08
CA ILE A 76 7.93 19.92 1.71
C ILE A 76 7.88 21.47 1.68
N ALA A 77 7.18 22.07 2.64
CA ALA A 77 7.06 23.53 2.71
C ALA A 77 8.41 24.23 2.94
N GLU A 78 9.35 23.58 3.62
CA GLU A 78 10.72 24.04 3.82
C GLU A 78 11.65 23.77 2.62
N GLY A 79 11.15 23.12 1.56
CA GLY A 79 11.92 22.78 0.36
C GLY A 79 12.61 21.42 0.39
N TYR A 80 12.52 20.65 1.49
CA TYR A 80 13.08 19.30 1.60
C TYR A 80 12.12 18.26 1.01
N THR A 81 11.83 18.38 -0.28
CA THR A 81 10.75 17.64 -0.95
C THR A 81 10.95 16.13 -0.95
N THR A 82 12.20 15.64 -1.11
CA THR A 82 12.51 14.20 -1.06
C THR A 82 12.22 13.62 0.33
N SER A 83 12.70 14.27 1.39
CA SER A 83 12.43 13.83 2.76
C SER A 83 10.94 13.90 3.07
N GLY A 84 10.26 14.97 2.65
CA GLY A 84 8.82 15.11 2.82
C GLY A 84 8.03 14.01 2.12
N ALA A 85 8.40 13.63 0.90
CA ALA A 85 7.78 12.53 0.17
C ALA A 85 7.94 11.18 0.91
N GLN A 86 9.11 10.91 1.49
CA GLN A 86 9.33 9.71 2.30
C GLN A 86 8.43 9.66 3.54
N TYR A 87 8.22 10.80 4.21
CA TYR A 87 7.25 10.89 5.30
C TYR A 87 5.82 10.63 4.82
N LEU A 88 5.41 11.21 3.69
CA LEU A 88 4.06 11.00 3.14
C LEU A 88 3.83 9.54 2.73
N HIS A 89 4.83 8.85 2.18
CA HIS A 89 4.77 7.41 1.89
C HIS A 89 4.50 6.59 3.17
N ARG A 90 5.24 6.85 4.26
CA ARG A 90 4.99 6.16 5.54
C ARG A 90 3.62 6.50 6.11
N ALA A 91 3.22 7.76 6.06
CA ALA A 91 1.89 8.17 6.52
C ALA A 91 0.78 7.41 5.77
N SER A 92 0.90 7.27 4.44
CA SER A 92 -0.01 6.47 3.63
C SER A 92 -0.11 5.03 4.16
N ALA A 93 1.02 4.36 4.31
CA ALA A 93 1.06 2.99 4.81
C ALA A 93 0.42 2.85 6.20
N TYR A 94 0.67 3.79 7.11
CA TYR A 94 0.12 3.74 8.47
C TYR A 94 -1.39 3.97 8.52
N TYR A 95 -1.95 4.83 7.66
CA TYR A 95 -3.40 4.96 7.54
C TYR A 95 -4.05 3.65 7.09
N HIS A 96 -3.47 2.97 6.10
CA HIS A 96 -3.99 1.69 5.60
C HIS A 96 -3.85 0.56 6.63
N VAL A 97 -2.71 0.47 7.34
CA VAL A 97 -2.54 -0.51 8.42
C VAL A 97 -3.51 -0.24 9.56
N GLY A 98 -3.79 1.01 9.87
CA GLY A 98 -4.73 1.40 10.93
C GLY A 98 -6.17 1.00 10.62
N GLU A 99 -6.62 1.23 9.41
CA GLU A 99 -8.02 1.00 8.99
C GLU A 99 -8.37 -0.49 8.84
N ARG A 100 -7.38 -1.35 8.63
CA ARG A 100 -7.59 -2.74 8.20
C ARG A 100 -8.51 -3.57 9.10
N PHE A 101 -8.50 -3.35 10.41
CA PHE A 101 -9.29 -4.17 11.37
C PHE A 101 -10.66 -3.61 11.70
N LEU A 102 -10.98 -2.39 11.28
CA LEU A 102 -12.32 -1.84 11.47
C LEU A 102 -13.36 -2.61 10.65
N GLN A 103 -14.37 -3.17 11.33
CA GLN A 103 -15.49 -3.85 10.71
C GLN A 103 -16.77 -3.61 11.53
N PRO A 104 -17.85 -3.13 10.95
CA PRO A 104 -17.93 -2.58 9.57
C PRO A 104 -17.08 -1.31 9.41
N LYS A 105 -16.79 -0.94 8.16
CA LYS A 105 -16.01 0.27 7.89
C LYS A 105 -16.80 1.51 8.32
N SER A 106 -16.29 2.23 9.32
CA SER A 106 -16.87 3.50 9.75
C SER A 106 -16.53 4.63 8.77
N LYS A 107 -17.31 5.71 8.80
CA LYS A 107 -16.96 6.91 8.03
C LYS A 107 -15.55 7.41 8.35
N GLU A 108 -15.17 7.42 9.62
CA GLU A 108 -13.84 7.85 10.06
C GLU A 108 -12.73 6.95 9.49
N GLY A 109 -12.97 5.63 9.45
CA GLY A 109 -12.05 4.66 8.82
C GLY A 109 -11.90 4.90 7.33
N LEU A 110 -13.00 5.12 6.61
CA LEU A 110 -12.97 5.42 5.17
C LEU A 110 -12.29 6.78 4.88
N ASP A 111 -12.53 7.80 5.70
CA ASP A 111 -11.86 9.11 5.59
C ASP A 111 -10.33 8.95 5.81
N ALA A 112 -9.92 8.15 6.80
CA ALA A 112 -8.51 7.85 7.04
C ALA A 112 -7.87 7.07 5.87
N TYR A 113 -8.60 6.09 5.30
CA TYR A 113 -8.16 5.38 4.11
C TYR A 113 -7.88 6.35 2.96
N MET A 114 -8.83 7.24 2.63
CA MET A 114 -8.65 8.23 1.55
C MET A 114 -7.54 9.22 1.85
N ARG A 115 -7.30 9.53 3.11
CA ARG A 115 -6.15 10.35 3.51
C ARG A 115 -4.82 9.62 3.22
N GLY A 116 -4.77 8.31 3.43
CA GLY A 116 -3.65 7.46 3.03
C GLY A 116 -3.41 7.49 1.52
N VAL A 117 -4.46 7.34 0.71
CA VAL A 117 -4.39 7.47 -0.77
C VAL A 117 -3.87 8.85 -1.17
N ALA A 118 -4.36 9.92 -0.54
CA ALA A 118 -3.93 11.29 -0.83
C ALA A 118 -2.44 11.50 -0.49
N CYS A 119 -1.96 10.98 0.66
CA CYS A 119 -0.54 11.03 1.02
C CYS A 119 0.34 10.33 -0.02
N PHE A 120 -0.07 9.16 -0.51
CA PHE A 120 0.67 8.43 -1.54
C PHE A 120 0.73 9.22 -2.86
N ARG A 121 -0.41 9.75 -3.31
CA ARG A 121 -0.49 10.59 -4.51
C ARG A 121 0.35 11.87 -4.40
N ASP A 122 0.34 12.50 -3.23
CA ASP A 122 1.15 13.70 -2.98
C ASP A 122 2.65 13.38 -2.99
N ALA A 123 3.06 12.26 -2.37
CA ALA A 123 4.46 11.80 -2.38
C ALA A 123 4.97 11.58 -3.81
N ALA A 124 4.15 10.96 -4.68
CA ALA A 124 4.50 10.69 -6.07
C ALA A 124 4.89 11.94 -6.87
N LYS A 125 4.38 13.13 -6.50
CA LYS A 125 4.74 14.41 -7.14
C LYS A 125 6.21 14.80 -6.95
N TYR A 126 6.85 14.31 -5.88
CA TYR A 126 8.21 14.65 -5.48
C TYR A 126 9.20 13.50 -5.67
N VAL A 127 8.71 12.28 -5.91
CA VAL A 127 9.54 11.11 -6.23
C VAL A 127 9.80 11.10 -7.73
N LYS A 128 11.03 11.42 -8.12
CA LYS A 128 11.41 11.46 -9.54
C LYS A 128 11.67 10.07 -10.12
N ARG A 129 12.16 9.15 -9.29
CA ARG A 129 12.51 7.76 -9.67
C ARG A 129 12.19 6.82 -8.51
N PRO A 130 11.37 5.76 -8.77
CA PRO A 130 10.65 5.52 -10.04
C PRO A 130 9.51 6.55 -10.24
N ARG A 131 9.23 6.90 -11.50
CA ARG A 131 8.05 7.69 -11.85
C ARG A 131 6.80 6.85 -11.64
N MET A 132 5.79 7.42 -11.01
CA MET A 132 4.51 6.79 -10.74
C MET A 132 3.38 7.53 -11.47
N GLU A 133 2.44 6.77 -12.00
CA GLU A 133 1.25 7.27 -12.67
C GLU A 133 0.02 6.60 -12.06
N HIS A 134 -0.90 7.41 -11.53
CA HIS A 134 -2.20 6.92 -11.06
C HIS A 134 -3.13 6.79 -12.26
N VAL A 135 -3.65 5.59 -12.47
CA VAL A 135 -4.48 5.24 -13.62
C VAL A 135 -5.80 4.63 -13.19
N GLU A 136 -6.78 4.77 -14.05
CA GLU A 136 -8.11 4.21 -13.91
C GLU A 136 -8.36 3.27 -15.09
N ILE A 137 -8.46 1.97 -14.81
CA ILE A 137 -8.65 0.94 -15.84
C ILE A 137 -10.15 0.73 -16.03
N PRO A 138 -10.72 0.97 -17.22
CA PRO A 138 -12.15 0.78 -17.45
C PRO A 138 -12.60 -0.65 -17.11
N TYR A 139 -13.68 -0.77 -16.34
CA TYR A 139 -14.20 -2.07 -15.89
C TYR A 139 -15.67 -1.97 -15.49
N ASP A 140 -16.54 -2.80 -16.06
CA ASP A 140 -17.96 -2.98 -15.69
C ASP A 140 -18.74 -1.66 -15.45
N GLY A 141 -18.64 -0.70 -16.37
CA GLY A 141 -19.30 0.61 -16.26
C GLY A 141 -18.69 1.57 -15.22
N THR A 142 -17.59 1.17 -14.60
CA THR A 142 -16.75 1.95 -13.69
C THR A 142 -15.27 1.77 -14.05
N SER A 143 -14.37 1.77 -13.07
CA SER A 143 -12.94 1.53 -13.30
C SER A 143 -12.29 0.83 -12.11
N LEU A 144 -11.13 0.24 -12.32
CA LEU A 144 -10.24 -0.27 -11.29
C LEU A 144 -9.11 0.74 -11.04
N PRO A 145 -8.94 1.24 -9.81
CA PRO A 145 -7.84 2.13 -9.47
C PRO A 145 -6.51 1.38 -9.51
N ALA A 146 -5.52 1.98 -10.12
CA ALA A 146 -4.20 1.37 -10.21
C ALA A 146 -3.07 2.40 -10.14
N VAL A 147 -1.86 1.91 -9.92
CA VAL A 147 -0.62 2.69 -10.00
C VAL A 147 0.30 2.00 -11.00
N TYR A 148 0.65 2.69 -12.07
CA TYR A 148 1.69 2.24 -12.98
C TYR A 148 3.03 2.84 -12.55
N VAL A 149 4.00 1.99 -12.29
CA VAL A 149 5.35 2.35 -11.87
C VAL A 149 6.30 2.09 -13.04
N HIS A 150 6.85 3.17 -13.59
CA HIS A 150 7.70 3.11 -14.76
C HIS A 150 9.07 2.54 -14.43
N ALA A 151 9.60 1.70 -15.35
CA ALA A 151 11.01 1.34 -15.37
C ALA A 151 11.75 2.08 -16.49
N GLU A 152 13.05 2.22 -16.35
CA GLU A 152 13.90 2.76 -17.39
C GLU A 152 14.25 1.66 -18.39
N PRO A 153 14.09 1.87 -19.71
CA PRO A 153 14.42 0.86 -20.71
C PRO A 153 15.93 0.58 -20.74
N ALA A 154 16.27 -0.69 -20.73
CA ALA A 154 17.67 -1.16 -20.81
C ALA A 154 18.18 -1.33 -22.24
N ASN A 155 17.30 -1.20 -23.24
CA ASN A 155 17.61 -1.43 -24.65
C ASN A 155 17.19 -0.28 -25.57
N ALA A 156 17.64 -0.34 -26.82
CA ALA A 156 17.36 0.69 -27.82
C ALA A 156 15.90 0.70 -28.32
N SER A 157 15.09 -0.32 -28.04
CA SER A 157 13.68 -0.34 -28.42
C SER A 157 12.84 0.65 -27.62
N GLY A 158 13.34 1.07 -26.44
CA GLY A 158 12.60 1.93 -25.52
C GLY A 158 11.45 1.22 -24.79
N LYS A 159 11.28 -0.09 -24.99
CA LYS A 159 10.25 -0.90 -24.34
C LYS A 159 10.82 -1.67 -23.15
N VAL A 160 9.96 -1.91 -22.16
CA VAL A 160 10.29 -2.66 -20.94
C VAL A 160 9.31 -3.79 -20.70
N PRO A 161 9.76 -4.94 -20.18
CA PRO A 161 8.85 -5.94 -19.65
C PRO A 161 8.04 -5.34 -18.48
N ALA A 162 6.83 -5.84 -18.27
CA ALA A 162 5.98 -5.36 -17.21
C ALA A 162 5.27 -6.51 -16.50
N VAL A 163 4.92 -6.30 -15.22
CA VAL A 163 4.12 -7.22 -14.42
C VAL A 163 2.87 -6.53 -13.89
N VAL A 164 1.78 -7.28 -13.80
CA VAL A 164 0.57 -6.88 -13.08
C VAL A 164 0.62 -7.47 -11.68
N PHE A 165 0.33 -6.65 -10.68
CA PHE A 165 0.09 -7.10 -9.31
C PHE A 165 -1.39 -6.98 -8.97
N PHE A 166 -2.01 -8.13 -8.70
CA PHE A 166 -3.24 -8.24 -7.93
C PHE A 166 -2.87 -8.76 -6.55
N ASP A 167 -3.32 -8.09 -5.53
CA ASP A 167 -2.97 -8.46 -4.17
C ASP A 167 -4.08 -9.25 -3.47
N GLY A 168 -3.75 -9.83 -2.32
CA GLY A 168 -4.70 -10.52 -1.47
C GLY A 168 -5.64 -9.56 -0.74
N LEU A 169 -6.58 -10.14 0.01
CA LEU A 169 -7.75 -9.51 0.62
C LEU A 169 -7.46 -8.20 1.39
N ASP A 170 -6.32 -8.08 2.04
CA ASP A 170 -6.00 -6.99 2.99
C ASP A 170 -4.95 -6.02 2.48
N VAL A 171 -4.51 -6.15 1.24
CA VAL A 171 -3.44 -5.33 0.68
C VAL A 171 -4.01 -4.39 -0.36
N THR A 172 -3.62 -3.13 -0.28
CA THR A 172 -3.99 -2.09 -1.24
C THR A 172 -2.82 -1.84 -2.19
N LYS A 173 -3.07 -1.22 -3.32
CA LYS A 173 -2.02 -0.85 -4.27
C LYS A 173 -0.90 0.00 -3.64
N GLU A 174 -1.23 0.85 -2.66
CA GLU A 174 -0.25 1.66 -1.93
C GLU A 174 0.66 0.79 -1.05
N ILE A 175 0.10 -0.20 -0.34
CA ILE A 175 0.88 -1.13 0.48
C ILE A 175 1.75 -2.03 -0.42
N GLN A 176 1.20 -2.50 -1.54
CA GLN A 176 1.94 -3.36 -2.48
C GLN A 176 3.15 -2.64 -3.07
N TYR A 177 3.07 -1.33 -3.29
CA TYR A 177 4.23 -0.56 -3.74
C TYR A 177 5.46 -0.77 -2.84
N PHE A 178 5.26 -0.91 -1.52
CA PHE A 178 6.33 -1.15 -0.54
C PHE A 178 6.65 -2.63 -0.34
N LYS A 179 6.37 -3.48 -1.32
CA LYS A 179 6.67 -4.92 -1.27
C LYS A 179 7.51 -5.37 -2.48
N GLY A 180 8.65 -4.71 -2.70
CA GLY A 180 9.61 -5.11 -3.72
C GLY A 180 9.38 -4.52 -5.12
N VAL A 181 8.41 -3.62 -5.31
CA VAL A 181 8.20 -2.94 -6.61
C VAL A 181 9.46 -2.17 -7.04
N ALA A 182 10.12 -1.48 -6.11
CA ALA A 182 11.36 -0.76 -6.40
C ALA A 182 12.47 -1.68 -6.92
N ASP A 183 12.53 -2.93 -6.42
CA ASP A 183 13.52 -3.92 -6.85
C ASP A 183 13.27 -4.42 -8.27
N LEU A 184 12.02 -4.56 -8.68
CA LEU A 184 11.65 -4.91 -10.06
C LEU A 184 11.97 -3.76 -11.01
N VAL A 185 11.60 -2.54 -10.62
CA VAL A 185 11.87 -1.34 -11.42
C VAL A 185 13.37 -1.12 -11.60
N ALA A 186 14.19 -1.35 -10.56
CA ALA A 186 15.64 -1.28 -10.64
C ALA A 186 16.25 -2.31 -11.62
N ARG A 187 15.49 -3.39 -11.92
CA ARG A 187 15.84 -4.42 -12.92
C ARG A 187 15.25 -4.18 -14.30
N GLY A 188 14.63 -3.02 -14.51
CA GLY A 188 14.04 -2.65 -15.80
C GLY A 188 12.66 -3.25 -16.04
N ILE A 189 11.94 -3.70 -15.01
CA ILE A 189 10.60 -4.29 -15.09
C ILE A 189 9.58 -3.27 -14.56
N ALA A 190 8.69 -2.79 -15.42
CA ALA A 190 7.60 -1.91 -14.98
C ALA A 190 6.53 -2.69 -14.20
N CYS A 191 5.78 -2.00 -13.35
CA CYS A 191 4.77 -2.64 -12.51
C CYS A 191 3.43 -1.90 -12.63
N LEU A 192 2.35 -2.64 -12.84
CA LEU A 192 0.97 -2.16 -12.73
C LEU A 192 0.34 -2.79 -11.49
N ILE A 193 0.10 -1.98 -10.47
CA ILE A 193 -0.46 -2.41 -9.18
C ILE A 193 -1.92 -2.01 -9.14
N VAL A 194 -2.82 -2.98 -8.96
CA VAL A 194 -4.27 -2.78 -9.16
C VAL A 194 -5.06 -3.11 -7.91
N ASP A 195 -5.92 -2.20 -7.47
CA ASP A 195 -7.00 -2.53 -6.55
C ASP A 195 -8.10 -3.26 -7.33
N GLY A 196 -7.99 -4.58 -7.44
CA GLY A 196 -9.01 -5.42 -8.07
C GLY A 196 -10.31 -5.49 -7.27
N PRO A 197 -11.36 -6.16 -7.81
CA PRO A 197 -12.59 -6.43 -7.07
C PRO A 197 -12.31 -7.10 -5.72
N GLY A 198 -12.89 -6.56 -4.65
CA GLY A 198 -12.65 -7.01 -3.29
C GLY A 198 -11.52 -6.29 -2.55
N ASN A 199 -10.69 -5.48 -3.22
CA ASN A 199 -9.54 -4.82 -2.64
C ASN A 199 -9.64 -3.29 -2.70
N GLY A 200 -8.88 -2.65 -1.82
CA GLY A 200 -8.56 -1.23 -1.86
C GLY A 200 -9.76 -0.30 -2.05
N GLU A 201 -9.63 0.66 -2.95
CA GLU A 201 -10.69 1.60 -3.32
C GLU A 201 -11.86 0.90 -4.03
N SER A 202 -11.61 -0.22 -4.72
CA SER A 202 -12.62 -0.94 -5.48
C SER A 202 -13.76 -1.45 -4.59
N ILE A 203 -13.45 -2.09 -3.47
CA ILE A 203 -14.51 -2.53 -2.53
C ILE A 203 -15.05 -1.37 -1.69
N ARG A 204 -14.20 -0.41 -1.26
CA ARG A 204 -14.61 0.64 -0.31
C ARG A 204 -15.49 1.72 -0.92
N PHE A 205 -15.29 2.03 -2.19
CA PHE A 205 -15.93 3.20 -2.82
C PHE A 205 -16.66 2.90 -4.14
N ARG A 206 -16.45 1.70 -4.72
CA ARG A 206 -17.06 1.32 -6.01
C ARG A 206 -17.98 0.11 -5.91
N ASN A 207 -18.11 -0.47 -4.72
CA ASN A 207 -18.92 -1.68 -4.48
C ASN A 207 -18.52 -2.87 -5.38
N LEU A 208 -17.26 -2.94 -5.77
CA LEU A 208 -16.71 -4.05 -6.53
C LEU A 208 -16.24 -5.13 -5.56
N TYR A 209 -17.03 -6.20 -5.46
CA TYR A 209 -16.76 -7.31 -4.56
C TYR A 209 -15.92 -8.39 -5.24
N LEU A 210 -15.21 -9.18 -4.42
CA LEU A 210 -14.45 -10.33 -4.89
C LEU A 210 -15.37 -11.29 -5.63
N ARG A 211 -14.88 -11.83 -6.76
CA ARG A 211 -15.60 -12.76 -7.62
C ARG A 211 -14.72 -13.98 -7.93
N PRO A 212 -15.32 -15.17 -8.17
CA PRO A 212 -14.56 -16.39 -8.43
C PRO A 212 -13.97 -16.45 -9.84
N ASP A 213 -14.59 -15.78 -10.83
CA ASP A 213 -14.16 -15.70 -12.22
C ASP A 213 -13.16 -14.53 -12.41
N THR A 214 -11.96 -14.71 -11.88
CA THR A 214 -10.94 -13.65 -11.81
C THR A 214 -10.47 -13.17 -13.18
N GLU A 215 -10.57 -13.99 -14.22
CA GLU A 215 -10.29 -13.65 -15.62
C GLU A 215 -11.13 -12.47 -16.11
N HIS A 216 -12.33 -12.28 -15.55
CA HIS A 216 -13.22 -11.19 -15.94
C HIS A 216 -12.63 -9.79 -15.68
N TYR A 217 -11.80 -9.63 -14.66
CA TYR A 217 -11.10 -8.38 -14.41
C TYR A 217 -9.61 -8.44 -14.75
N ALA A 218 -9.00 -9.63 -14.73
CA ALA A 218 -7.58 -9.78 -15.07
C ALA A 218 -7.32 -9.49 -16.55
N THR A 219 -8.21 -9.96 -17.46
CA THR A 219 -8.09 -9.72 -18.89
C THR A 219 -8.09 -8.23 -19.25
N PRO A 220 -9.10 -7.40 -18.85
CA PRO A 220 -9.05 -5.96 -19.13
C PRO A 220 -7.81 -5.25 -18.57
N VAL A 221 -7.32 -5.69 -17.41
CA VAL A 221 -6.09 -5.13 -16.82
C VAL A 221 -4.86 -5.50 -17.64
N PHE A 222 -4.78 -6.75 -18.08
CA PHE A 222 -3.70 -7.19 -18.98
C PHE A 222 -3.74 -6.42 -20.31
N ASP A 223 -4.90 -6.31 -20.94
CA ASP A 223 -5.08 -5.59 -22.21
C ASP A 223 -4.70 -4.11 -22.06
N TYR A 224 -5.08 -3.47 -20.94
CA TYR A 224 -4.67 -2.11 -20.62
C TYR A 224 -3.14 -1.98 -20.54
N LEU A 225 -2.47 -2.92 -19.87
CA LEU A 225 -1.01 -2.90 -19.75
C LEU A 225 -0.34 -3.17 -21.09
N ALA A 226 -0.80 -4.16 -21.84
CA ALA A 226 -0.25 -4.55 -23.15
C ALA A 226 -0.41 -3.45 -24.22
N ALA A 227 -1.46 -2.63 -24.11
CA ALA A 227 -1.69 -1.49 -25.02
C ALA A 227 -0.76 -0.30 -24.76
N ARG A 228 0.02 -0.28 -23.68
CA ARG A 228 0.94 0.83 -23.39
C ARG A 228 2.15 0.79 -24.34
N PRO A 229 2.48 1.93 -24.99
CA PRO A 229 3.53 1.94 -26.02
C PRO A 229 4.92 1.60 -25.50
N GLU A 230 5.18 1.86 -24.20
CA GLU A 230 6.44 1.59 -23.53
C GLU A 230 6.57 0.15 -23.01
N VAL A 231 5.52 -0.68 -23.13
CA VAL A 231 5.53 -2.07 -22.64
C VAL A 231 5.86 -3.03 -23.77
N ASP A 232 6.72 -4.01 -23.47
CA ASP A 232 7.03 -5.15 -24.32
C ASP A 232 6.08 -6.31 -23.94
N ALA A 233 4.97 -6.43 -24.70
CA ALA A 233 3.87 -7.37 -24.45
C ALA A 233 4.00 -8.64 -25.29
#